data_f31b4c06d63cebddd54baec94b4a0934
#
_entry.id   f31b4c06d63cebddd54baec94b4a0934
#
_cell.length_a   1.000
_cell.length_b   1.000
_cell.length_c   1.000
_cell.angle_alpha   90.00
_cell.angle_beta   90.00
_cell.angle_gamma   90.00
#
_symmetry.space_group_name_H-M   'P 1'
#
loop_
_entity.id
_entity.type
_entity.pdbx_description
1 polymer ?
#
loop_
_entity_poly.entity_id
_entity_poly.type
_entity_poly.pdbx_seq_one_letter_code
_entity_poly.pdbx_strand_id
1 'polypeptide(L)'
;MRVLKKTSFGLMAIILVVLAVGTILQKIDSSAVAAYTSPWFVALWTVMAVSAVAYMLRSRLYRRLPAFAVHASFAVILAGALTSWLTSEHGTLRLKDGAEASAFTLDDGSVAKMPFSLKLQRFEIEYYAGTEAPMDFVSHLSADGVNGTASMNNVFSHRGYRFYQSGYDSEGGSVFTVAHDPMGIGVTYAGYALLLASICWFMMSGKSRFRSLLRKLSAKPLAVVGALMLAMSAQASDLPALPQQQAEEMGNLYVLYGDRICPLQTMAKEFTEKLCGNATFDGLSAEQVLSGWLYYPTDWSKVPMIKIKSAEVRRLLGIDGKYASVRDFFSDVNEYKLEKPLRGIDRFADPQGLREAAEKFDIINRLTTGKSLKIFPLKDAEGKIGWFSQGDDNIPVETDTQEWMFVKMSLSYANELVQTGRWTDLSDFYTKVRKYQRKNGGATLPSDTRFKAEKTYNTVSNARPLAITLMCVGLVAFFSFCLLSARGGRPRRWAVLTLRAIAVAAWLYISVIIVLLW
;
A
#
# COMPACT_ATOMS: atom_id res chain seq x y z
N MET A 1 -38.35 11.68 20.76
CA MET A 1 -36.95 11.47 21.09
C MET A 1 -36.45 10.03 20.89
N ARG A 2 -37.11 9.00 21.44
CA ARG A 2 -36.74 7.57 21.25
C ARG A 2 -36.79 7.13 19.77
N VAL A 3 -37.80 7.60 19.02
CA VAL A 3 -37.97 7.30 17.59
C VAL A 3 -36.79 7.87 16.79
N LEU A 4 -36.51 9.17 16.84
CA LEU A 4 -35.41 9.83 16.12
C LEU A 4 -34.05 9.17 16.42
N LYS A 5 -33.81 8.82 17.71
CA LYS A 5 -32.59 8.08 18.08
C LYS A 5 -32.53 6.72 17.38
N LYS A 6 -33.61 5.93 17.42
CA LYS A 6 -33.65 4.61 16.77
C LYS A 6 -33.47 4.72 15.24
N THR A 7 -34.15 5.71 14.62
CA THR A 7 -34.05 5.95 13.18
C THR A 7 -32.61 6.32 12.77
N SER A 8 -31.99 7.31 13.43
CA SER A 8 -30.63 7.73 13.10
C SER A 8 -29.59 6.59 13.25
N PHE A 9 -29.67 5.84 14.37
CA PHE A 9 -28.76 4.71 14.56
C PHE A 9 -29.07 3.52 13.64
N GLY A 10 -30.34 3.27 13.32
CA GLY A 10 -30.74 2.24 12.38
C GLY A 10 -30.25 2.54 10.97
N LEU A 11 -30.45 3.77 10.47
CA LEU A 11 -29.96 4.21 9.18
C LEU A 11 -28.42 4.15 9.10
N MET A 12 -27.73 4.57 10.16
CA MET A 12 -26.28 4.46 10.21
C MET A 12 -25.81 3.01 10.12
N ALA A 13 -26.48 2.07 10.80
CA ALA A 13 -26.17 0.66 10.71
C ALA A 13 -26.43 0.10 9.29
N ILE A 14 -27.52 0.51 8.64
CA ILE A 14 -27.83 0.12 7.25
C ILE A 14 -26.73 0.65 6.30
N ILE A 15 -26.36 1.93 6.44
CA ILE A 15 -25.29 2.53 5.62
C ILE A 15 -23.98 1.76 5.78
N LEU A 16 -23.59 1.40 7.01
CA LEU A 16 -22.38 0.62 7.25
C LEU A 16 -22.43 -0.77 6.58
N VAL A 17 -23.58 -1.43 6.63
CA VAL A 17 -23.77 -2.72 5.94
C VAL A 17 -23.67 -2.53 4.42
N VAL A 18 -24.31 -1.52 3.87
CA VAL A 18 -24.26 -1.22 2.43
C VAL A 18 -22.84 -0.92 1.99
N LEU A 19 -22.08 -0.13 2.76
CA LEU A 19 -20.68 0.16 2.48
C LEU A 19 -19.81 -1.11 2.54
N ALA A 20 -20.00 -1.94 3.56
CA ALA A 20 -19.24 -3.19 3.69
C ALA A 20 -19.54 -4.18 2.55
N VAL A 21 -20.81 -4.37 2.23
CA VAL A 21 -21.23 -5.25 1.11
C VAL A 21 -20.75 -4.69 -0.22
N GLY A 22 -20.93 -3.39 -0.45
CA GLY A 22 -20.48 -2.72 -1.67
C GLY A 22 -18.97 -2.84 -1.89
N THR A 23 -18.17 -2.70 -0.83
CA THR A 23 -16.70 -2.87 -0.90
C THR A 23 -16.31 -4.31 -1.27
N ILE A 24 -17.06 -5.31 -0.78
CA ILE A 24 -16.82 -6.72 -1.15
C ILE A 24 -17.23 -6.97 -2.60
N LEU A 25 -18.40 -6.46 -3.02
CA LEU A 25 -18.89 -6.60 -4.39
C LEU A 25 -17.98 -5.91 -5.40
N GLN A 26 -17.43 -4.74 -5.09
CA GLN A 26 -16.49 -4.02 -5.94
C GLN A 26 -15.24 -4.85 -6.28
N LYS A 27 -14.83 -5.76 -5.39
CA LYS A 27 -13.70 -6.67 -5.67
C LYS A 27 -14.07 -7.76 -6.69
N ILE A 28 -15.35 -8.08 -6.83
CA ILE A 28 -15.86 -9.10 -7.75
C ILE A 28 -16.26 -8.45 -9.09
N ASP A 29 -16.90 -7.29 -8.99
CA ASP A 29 -17.37 -6.51 -10.14
C ASP A 29 -17.10 -5.01 -9.90
N SER A 30 -16.21 -4.43 -10.70
CA SER A 30 -15.84 -3.01 -10.62
C SER A 30 -17.02 -2.06 -10.85
N SER A 31 -18.07 -2.48 -11.56
CA SER A 31 -19.27 -1.69 -11.80
C SER A 31 -20.06 -1.40 -10.51
N ALA A 32 -19.86 -2.18 -9.45
CA ALA A 32 -20.50 -1.96 -8.14
C ALA A 32 -20.16 -0.59 -7.51
N VAL A 33 -19.11 0.08 -7.97
CA VAL A 33 -18.75 1.46 -7.55
C VAL A 33 -19.90 2.44 -7.84
N ALA A 34 -20.63 2.26 -8.94
CA ALA A 34 -21.75 3.10 -9.31
C ALA A 34 -22.87 3.14 -8.26
N ALA A 35 -22.95 2.13 -7.36
CA ALA A 35 -23.91 2.13 -6.27
C ALA A 35 -23.69 3.28 -5.30
N TYR A 36 -22.44 3.74 -5.10
CA TYR A 36 -22.13 4.81 -4.15
C TYR A 36 -22.53 6.21 -4.62
N THR A 37 -22.65 6.40 -5.93
CA THR A 37 -23.10 7.66 -6.54
C THR A 37 -24.60 7.63 -6.88
N SER A 38 -25.27 6.49 -6.67
CA SER A 38 -26.67 6.29 -7.00
C SER A 38 -27.62 7.19 -6.18
N PRO A 39 -28.73 7.67 -6.77
CA PRO A 39 -29.70 8.53 -6.10
C PRO A 39 -30.26 7.92 -4.81
N TRP A 40 -30.51 6.61 -4.78
CA TRP A 40 -31.03 5.93 -3.59
C TRP A 40 -30.03 5.95 -2.41
N PHE A 41 -28.73 5.81 -2.68
CA PHE A 41 -27.69 5.83 -1.67
C PHE A 41 -27.51 7.26 -1.13
N VAL A 42 -27.51 8.26 -2.00
CA VAL A 42 -27.48 9.67 -1.61
C VAL A 42 -28.72 10.04 -0.78
N ALA A 43 -29.91 9.57 -1.17
CA ALA A 43 -31.13 9.76 -0.39
C ALA A 43 -31.03 9.13 1.01
N LEU A 44 -30.46 7.93 1.13
CA LEU A 44 -30.25 7.25 2.42
C LEU A 44 -29.35 8.07 3.35
N TRP A 45 -28.25 8.62 2.85
CA TRP A 45 -27.34 9.52 3.58
C TRP A 45 -28.05 10.82 3.98
N THR A 46 -28.84 11.41 3.08
CA THR A 46 -29.57 12.65 3.32
C THR A 46 -30.60 12.46 4.44
N VAL A 47 -31.40 11.39 4.39
CA VAL A 47 -32.37 11.07 5.43
C VAL A 47 -31.68 10.82 6.77
N MET A 48 -30.57 10.13 6.77
CA MET A 48 -29.75 9.90 7.97
C MET A 48 -29.26 11.24 8.54
N ALA A 49 -28.69 12.12 7.71
CA ALA A 49 -28.18 13.43 8.12
C ALA A 49 -29.29 14.30 8.73
N VAL A 50 -30.46 14.40 8.06
CA VAL A 50 -31.60 15.16 8.54
C VAL A 50 -32.12 14.60 9.88
N SER A 51 -32.24 13.27 9.99
CA SER A 51 -32.67 12.64 11.26
C SER A 51 -31.68 12.86 12.40
N ALA A 52 -30.36 12.85 12.08
CA ALA A 52 -29.30 13.11 13.06
C ALA A 52 -29.31 14.57 13.54
N VAL A 53 -29.45 15.53 12.62
CA VAL A 53 -29.59 16.96 12.98
C VAL A 53 -30.83 17.20 13.83
N ALA A 54 -31.99 16.64 13.44
CA ALA A 54 -33.22 16.73 14.23
C ALA A 54 -33.05 16.14 15.64
N TYR A 55 -32.35 15.01 15.76
CA TYR A 55 -32.02 14.41 17.05
C TYR A 55 -31.07 15.30 17.87
N MET A 56 -30.07 15.91 17.28
CA MET A 56 -29.13 16.83 17.94
C MET A 56 -29.86 18.04 18.53
N LEU A 57 -30.76 18.65 17.76
CA LEU A 57 -31.54 19.80 18.19
C LEU A 57 -32.52 19.40 19.31
N ARG A 58 -33.27 18.30 19.15
CA ARG A 58 -34.22 17.80 20.12
C ARG A 58 -33.60 17.33 21.43
N SER A 59 -32.38 16.79 21.37
CA SER A 59 -31.59 16.37 22.54
C SER A 59 -30.94 17.54 23.27
N ARG A 60 -31.05 18.76 22.72
CA ARG A 60 -30.40 19.99 23.23
C ARG A 60 -28.86 19.83 23.30
N LEU A 61 -28.24 19.12 22.32
CA LEU A 61 -26.80 18.90 22.28
C LEU A 61 -26.04 20.23 22.20
N TYR A 62 -26.63 21.28 21.63
CA TYR A 62 -26.08 22.64 21.57
C TYR A 62 -25.70 23.24 22.93
N ARG A 63 -26.27 22.71 24.05
CA ARG A 63 -25.85 23.10 25.41
C ARG A 63 -24.44 22.57 25.76
N ARG A 64 -23.87 21.66 24.96
CA ARG A 64 -22.53 21.10 25.10
C ARG A 64 -21.71 21.47 23.85
N LEU A 65 -21.34 22.76 23.74
CA LEU A 65 -20.76 23.36 22.55
C LEU A 65 -19.67 22.54 21.88
N PRO A 66 -18.63 22.00 22.58
CA PRO A 66 -17.60 21.22 21.88
C PRO A 66 -18.15 19.94 21.22
N ALA A 67 -19.05 19.23 21.90
CA ALA A 67 -19.65 18.02 21.33
C ALA A 67 -20.65 18.38 20.20
N PHE A 68 -21.37 19.48 20.32
CA PHE A 68 -22.23 19.97 19.25
C PHE A 68 -21.44 20.35 18.00
N ALA A 69 -20.32 21.08 18.15
CA ALA A 69 -19.48 21.50 17.05
C ALA A 69 -18.94 20.31 16.24
N VAL A 70 -18.48 19.23 16.92
CA VAL A 70 -18.04 18.01 16.25
C VAL A 70 -19.14 17.38 15.40
N HIS A 71 -20.38 17.31 15.91
CA HIS A 71 -21.48 16.71 15.14
C HIS A 71 -22.00 17.66 14.05
N ALA A 72 -21.98 18.97 14.29
CA ALA A 72 -22.35 19.97 13.29
C ALA A 72 -21.39 19.99 12.11
N SER A 73 -20.08 19.77 12.35
CA SER A 73 -19.09 19.68 11.26
C SER A 73 -19.36 18.51 10.32
N PHE A 74 -19.79 17.36 10.84
CA PHE A 74 -20.23 16.24 9.99
C PHE A 74 -21.46 16.61 9.15
N ALA A 75 -22.42 17.35 9.71
CA ALA A 75 -23.57 17.80 8.94
C ALA A 75 -23.16 18.78 7.82
N VAL A 76 -22.17 19.65 8.06
CA VAL A 76 -21.62 20.54 7.03
C VAL A 76 -20.89 19.74 5.94
N ILE A 77 -20.07 18.73 6.31
CA ILE A 77 -19.40 17.85 5.34
C ILE A 77 -20.43 17.14 4.46
N LEU A 78 -21.50 16.57 5.05
CA LEU A 78 -22.55 15.90 4.30
C LEU A 78 -23.35 16.85 3.41
N ALA A 79 -23.58 18.09 3.86
CA ALA A 79 -24.19 19.12 3.03
C ALA A 79 -23.28 19.49 1.85
N GLY A 80 -21.97 19.60 2.06
CA GLY A 80 -21.01 19.81 1.00
C GLY A 80 -21.00 18.66 0.00
N ALA A 81 -20.97 17.41 0.47
CA ALA A 81 -21.02 16.23 -0.39
C ALA A 81 -22.32 16.16 -1.22
N LEU A 82 -23.47 16.52 -0.63
CA LEU A 82 -24.74 16.61 -1.35
C LEU A 82 -24.70 17.73 -2.40
N THR A 83 -24.11 18.88 -2.08
CA THR A 83 -23.94 19.98 -3.04
C THR A 83 -23.04 19.55 -4.19
N SER A 84 -21.90 18.89 -3.93
CA SER A 84 -21.05 18.31 -4.96
C SER A 84 -21.83 17.35 -5.85
N TRP A 85 -22.59 16.44 -5.28
CA TRP A 85 -23.39 15.47 -6.05
C TRP A 85 -24.41 16.14 -6.97
N LEU A 86 -24.96 17.28 -6.56
CA LEU A 86 -25.96 18.04 -7.34
C LEU A 86 -25.35 18.96 -8.40
N THR A 87 -24.12 19.46 -8.20
CA THR A 87 -23.56 20.58 -8.98
C THR A 87 -22.24 20.27 -9.65
N SER A 88 -21.58 19.13 -9.34
CA SER A 88 -20.31 18.80 -9.94
C SER A 88 -20.48 18.17 -11.34
N GLU A 89 -19.54 18.49 -12.20
CA GLU A 89 -19.38 17.89 -13.52
C GLU A 89 -18.10 17.05 -13.54
N HIS A 90 -18.20 15.82 -13.98
CA HIS A 90 -17.06 14.90 -14.12
C HIS A 90 -17.02 14.36 -15.55
N GLY A 91 -15.81 14.16 -16.06
CA GLY A 91 -15.66 13.64 -17.41
C GLY A 91 -14.20 13.43 -17.80
N THR A 92 -13.99 13.19 -19.08
CA THR A 92 -12.68 12.87 -19.65
C THR A 92 -12.33 13.84 -20.78
N LEU A 93 -11.07 14.28 -20.79
CA LEU A 93 -10.47 15.10 -21.86
C LEU A 93 -9.23 14.39 -22.40
N ARG A 94 -9.15 14.26 -23.74
CA ARG A 94 -7.97 13.72 -24.41
C ARG A 94 -7.33 14.81 -25.25
N LEU A 95 -6.02 15.03 -25.07
CA LEU A 95 -5.24 16.01 -25.82
C LEU A 95 -3.97 15.36 -26.34
N LYS A 96 -3.65 15.63 -27.61
CA LYS A 96 -2.32 15.34 -28.19
C LYS A 96 -1.36 16.49 -27.91
N ASP A 97 -0.07 16.24 -27.99
CA ASP A 97 0.96 17.28 -27.86
C ASP A 97 0.68 18.44 -28.81
N GLY A 98 0.74 19.66 -28.27
CA GLY A 98 0.45 20.90 -28.97
C GLY A 98 -1.04 21.19 -29.20
N ALA A 99 -1.94 20.23 -28.96
CA ALA A 99 -3.38 20.43 -29.13
C ALA A 99 -4.01 21.22 -27.99
N GLU A 100 -5.13 21.87 -28.30
CA GLU A 100 -5.95 22.57 -27.30
C GLU A 100 -7.42 22.20 -27.42
N ALA A 101 -8.15 22.28 -26.32
CA ALA A 101 -9.58 22.05 -26.28
C ALA A 101 -10.27 22.98 -25.29
N SER A 102 -11.48 23.40 -25.63
CA SER A 102 -12.39 24.19 -24.79
C SER A 102 -13.61 23.42 -24.33
N ALA A 103 -13.61 22.09 -24.48
CA ALA A 103 -14.70 21.22 -24.09
C ALA A 103 -14.15 19.84 -23.69
N PHE A 104 -14.89 19.11 -22.85
CA PHE A 104 -14.58 17.75 -22.42
C PHE A 104 -15.85 16.88 -22.45
N THR A 105 -15.68 15.56 -22.50
CA THR A 105 -16.79 14.61 -22.52
C THR A 105 -17.17 14.23 -21.10
N LEU A 106 -18.42 14.44 -20.71
CA LEU A 106 -18.97 14.03 -19.41
C LEU A 106 -19.11 12.51 -19.33
N ASP A 107 -19.26 12.00 -18.12
CA ASP A 107 -19.42 10.55 -17.86
C ASP A 107 -20.70 9.96 -18.49
N ASP A 108 -21.71 10.77 -18.79
CA ASP A 108 -22.94 10.40 -19.52
C ASP A 108 -22.78 10.44 -21.04
N GLY A 109 -21.59 10.80 -21.55
CA GLY A 109 -21.29 10.92 -22.98
C GLY A 109 -21.65 12.28 -23.61
N SER A 110 -22.26 13.19 -22.88
CA SER A 110 -22.53 14.55 -23.35
C SER A 110 -21.24 15.41 -23.30
N VAL A 111 -21.25 16.58 -23.94
CA VAL A 111 -20.08 17.47 -24.03
C VAL A 111 -20.33 18.72 -23.21
N ALA A 112 -19.46 18.95 -22.23
CA ALA A 112 -19.45 20.19 -21.45
C ALA A 112 -18.38 21.16 -22.00
N LYS A 113 -18.71 22.46 -22.03
CA LYS A 113 -17.79 23.53 -22.47
C LYS A 113 -17.12 24.19 -21.29
N MET A 114 -15.81 24.35 -21.37
CA MET A 114 -15.03 25.16 -20.42
C MET A 114 -15.02 26.63 -20.83
N PRO A 115 -14.97 27.58 -19.90
CA PRO A 115 -14.89 29.01 -20.18
C PRO A 115 -13.48 29.48 -20.59
N PHE A 116 -12.59 28.55 -20.92
CA PHE A 116 -11.20 28.77 -21.37
C PHE A 116 -10.78 27.62 -22.28
N SER A 117 -9.64 27.79 -22.97
CA SER A 117 -9.00 26.73 -23.74
C SER A 117 -7.82 26.17 -22.95
N LEU A 118 -7.75 24.85 -22.81
CA LEU A 118 -6.64 24.12 -22.23
C LEU A 118 -5.74 23.59 -23.32
N LYS A 119 -4.46 23.94 -23.29
CA LYS A 119 -3.46 23.47 -24.26
C LYS A 119 -2.49 22.51 -23.56
N LEU A 120 -2.26 21.36 -24.17
CA LEU A 120 -1.16 20.48 -23.82
C LEU A 120 0.09 20.96 -24.58
N GLN A 121 1.06 21.49 -23.86
CA GLN A 121 2.32 21.95 -24.44
C GLN A 121 3.25 20.80 -24.78
N ARG A 122 3.39 19.85 -23.85
CA ARG A 122 4.23 18.67 -23.96
C ARG A 122 3.81 17.62 -22.94
N PHE A 123 3.85 16.36 -23.33
CA PHE A 123 3.79 15.19 -22.45
C PHE A 123 5.18 14.57 -22.35
N GLU A 124 5.60 14.20 -21.17
CA GLU A 124 6.86 13.50 -20.95
C GLU A 124 6.72 12.43 -19.86
N ILE A 125 7.53 11.39 -20.00
CA ILE A 125 7.62 10.33 -19.01
C ILE A 125 8.94 10.54 -18.26
N GLU A 126 8.85 10.78 -16.97
CA GLU A 126 10.02 10.81 -16.09
C GLU A 126 10.36 9.39 -15.66
N TYR A 127 11.63 9.05 -15.66
CA TYR A 127 12.12 7.72 -15.28
C TYR A 127 12.89 7.77 -13.96
N TYR A 128 12.86 6.67 -13.21
CA TYR A 128 13.75 6.52 -12.05
C TYR A 128 15.20 6.56 -12.52
N ALA A 129 16.04 7.29 -11.77
CA ALA A 129 17.44 7.48 -12.10
C ALA A 129 18.16 6.13 -12.29
N GLY A 130 18.80 5.94 -13.47
CA GLY A 130 19.50 4.72 -13.82
C GLY A 130 18.62 3.54 -14.25
N THR A 131 17.33 3.79 -14.57
CA THR A 131 16.40 2.75 -15.03
C THR A 131 15.57 3.24 -16.22
N GLU A 132 14.89 2.33 -16.91
CA GLU A 132 13.87 2.64 -17.93
C GLU A 132 12.45 2.58 -17.36
N ALA A 133 12.31 2.48 -16.05
CA ALA A 133 11.01 2.40 -15.41
C ALA A 133 10.40 3.78 -15.20
N PRO A 134 9.16 4.00 -15.63
CA PRO A 134 8.49 5.27 -15.45
C PRO A 134 8.33 5.62 -13.96
N MET A 135 8.76 6.83 -13.58
CA MET A 135 8.59 7.39 -12.26
C MET A 135 7.33 8.26 -12.18
N ASP A 136 7.12 9.10 -13.19
CA ASP A 136 5.93 9.96 -13.29
C ASP A 136 5.56 10.18 -14.77
N PHE A 137 4.31 10.54 -15.01
CA PHE A 137 3.76 10.90 -16.31
C PHE A 137 3.33 12.35 -16.24
N VAL A 138 4.14 13.23 -16.82
CA VAL A 138 4.01 14.69 -16.63
C VAL A 138 3.46 15.34 -17.90
N SER A 139 2.33 16.00 -17.77
CA SER A 139 1.73 16.83 -18.82
C SER A 139 1.93 18.30 -18.49
N HIS A 140 2.62 19.02 -19.34
CA HIS A 140 2.77 20.48 -19.26
C HIS A 140 1.57 21.15 -19.91
N LEU A 141 0.80 21.88 -19.12
CA LEU A 141 -0.46 22.47 -19.49
C LEU A 141 -0.41 24.00 -19.48
N SER A 142 -1.20 24.63 -20.35
CA SER A 142 -1.39 26.08 -20.36
C SER A 142 -2.88 26.41 -20.54
N ALA A 143 -3.40 27.29 -19.69
CA ALA A 143 -4.77 27.79 -19.77
C ALA A 143 -4.77 29.30 -19.51
N ASP A 144 -5.33 30.13 -20.45
CA ASP A 144 -5.36 31.59 -20.35
C ASP A 144 -3.97 32.22 -20.02
N GLY A 145 -2.88 31.62 -20.54
CA GLY A 145 -1.51 32.08 -20.26
C GLY A 145 -0.93 31.61 -18.90
N VAL A 146 -1.69 30.87 -18.09
CA VAL A 146 -1.20 30.27 -16.85
C VAL A 146 -0.63 28.89 -17.19
N ASN A 147 0.66 28.69 -16.94
CA ASN A 147 1.34 27.41 -17.15
C ASN A 147 1.38 26.60 -15.86
N GLY A 148 1.29 25.28 -15.98
CA GLY A 148 1.40 24.34 -14.88
C GLY A 148 1.54 22.92 -15.37
N THR A 149 1.61 21.97 -14.43
CA THR A 149 1.78 20.55 -14.73
C THR A 149 0.65 19.72 -14.11
N ALA A 150 0.22 18.69 -14.84
CA ALA A 150 -0.57 17.62 -14.28
C ALA A 150 0.25 16.32 -14.33
N SER A 151 0.36 15.62 -13.21
CA SER A 151 1.06 14.33 -13.13
C SER A 151 0.33 13.38 -12.18
N MET A 152 0.89 12.18 -11.94
CA MET A 152 0.27 11.20 -11.05
C MET A 152 -0.02 11.77 -9.64
N ASN A 153 0.82 12.68 -9.16
CA ASN A 153 0.71 13.28 -7.82
C ASN A 153 0.47 14.79 -7.81
N ASN A 154 0.35 15.41 -8.99
CA ASN A 154 0.12 16.84 -9.12
C ASN A 154 -1.10 17.12 -10.01
N VAL A 155 -1.99 17.98 -9.52
CA VAL A 155 -3.26 18.30 -10.19
C VAL A 155 -3.16 19.71 -10.76
N PHE A 156 -3.35 19.86 -12.08
CA PHE A 156 -3.50 21.19 -12.67
C PHE A 156 -4.90 21.73 -12.38
N SER A 157 -4.98 22.93 -11.82
CA SER A 157 -6.27 23.57 -11.48
C SER A 157 -6.35 24.96 -12.08
N HIS A 158 -7.45 25.24 -12.80
CA HIS A 158 -7.72 26.54 -13.39
C HIS A 158 -9.22 26.86 -13.36
N ARG A 159 -9.60 28.06 -12.86
CA ARG A 159 -11.00 28.54 -12.75
C ARG A 159 -11.99 27.52 -12.15
N GLY A 160 -11.55 26.74 -11.15
CA GLY A 160 -12.39 25.74 -10.49
C GLY A 160 -12.43 24.38 -11.17
N TYR A 161 -11.87 24.25 -12.38
CA TYR A 161 -11.64 22.97 -13.05
C TYR A 161 -10.34 22.36 -12.56
N ARG A 162 -10.34 21.02 -12.38
CA ARG A 162 -9.19 20.22 -11.97
C ARG A 162 -8.94 19.13 -13.00
N PHE A 163 -7.68 19.04 -13.44
CA PHE A 163 -7.24 18.10 -14.46
C PHE A 163 -6.27 17.11 -13.81
N TYR A 164 -6.69 15.86 -13.75
CA TYR A 164 -5.93 14.75 -13.18
C TYR A 164 -5.36 13.92 -14.34
N GLN A 165 -4.06 13.67 -14.34
CA GLN A 165 -3.45 12.72 -15.29
C GLN A 165 -3.98 11.33 -15.03
N SER A 166 -4.78 10.77 -15.92
CA SER A 166 -5.43 9.45 -15.78
C SER A 166 -4.90 8.40 -16.75
N GLY A 167 -4.23 8.84 -17.81
CA GLY A 167 -3.65 7.95 -18.81
C GLY A 167 -2.89 8.71 -19.88
N TYR A 168 -2.32 7.96 -20.80
CA TYR A 168 -1.68 8.49 -22.02
C TYR A 168 -1.93 7.53 -23.18
N ASP A 169 -1.77 8.00 -24.39
CA ASP A 169 -1.81 7.16 -25.59
C ASP A 169 -0.40 6.95 -26.17
N SER A 170 -0.27 5.94 -27.03
CA SER A 170 0.99 5.58 -27.68
C SER A 170 1.48 6.61 -28.70
N GLU A 171 0.66 7.62 -29.04
CA GLU A 171 0.96 8.69 -30.00
C GLU A 171 1.41 9.99 -29.33
N GLY A 172 1.73 9.96 -28.02
CA GLY A 172 2.19 11.14 -27.28
C GLY A 172 1.07 12.03 -26.76
N GLY A 173 -0.14 11.50 -26.60
CA GLY A 173 -1.30 12.20 -26.05
C GLY A 173 -1.52 11.91 -24.58
N SER A 174 -2.15 12.86 -23.88
CA SER A 174 -2.55 12.71 -22.48
C SER A 174 -4.05 12.56 -22.34
N VAL A 175 -4.47 11.72 -21.40
CA VAL A 175 -5.85 11.55 -20.98
C VAL A 175 -6.02 12.12 -19.59
N PHE A 176 -6.92 13.08 -19.47
CA PHE A 176 -7.23 13.74 -18.20
C PHE A 176 -8.62 13.34 -17.73
N THR A 177 -8.74 13.03 -16.44
CA THR A 177 -10.02 13.11 -15.75
C THR A 177 -10.25 14.57 -15.36
N VAL A 178 -11.36 15.13 -15.78
CA VAL A 178 -11.75 16.53 -15.50
C VAL A 178 -12.82 16.51 -14.40
N ALA A 179 -12.63 17.36 -13.39
CA ALA A 179 -13.61 17.57 -12.34
C ALA A 179 -13.84 19.07 -12.14
N HIS A 180 -15.10 19.48 -12.20
CA HIS A 180 -15.54 20.83 -11.92
C HIS A 180 -16.60 20.78 -10.82
N ASP A 181 -16.26 21.32 -9.63
CA ASP A 181 -17.16 21.42 -8.50
C ASP A 181 -17.06 22.83 -7.89
N PRO A 182 -17.91 23.76 -8.35
CA PRO A 182 -17.79 25.17 -8.01
C PRO A 182 -18.14 25.49 -6.55
N MET A 183 -18.99 24.69 -5.90
CA MET A 183 -19.50 25.00 -4.57
C MET A 183 -19.28 23.91 -3.52
N GLY A 184 -19.45 22.65 -3.88
CA GLY A 184 -19.46 21.54 -2.91
C GLY A 184 -18.11 21.32 -2.23
N ILE A 185 -17.02 21.45 -2.97
CA ILE A 185 -15.65 21.34 -2.43
C ILE A 185 -15.42 22.38 -1.33
N GLY A 186 -15.78 23.66 -1.55
CA GLY A 186 -15.59 24.73 -0.57
C GLY A 186 -16.34 24.45 0.74
N VAL A 187 -17.59 24.01 0.65
CA VAL A 187 -18.40 23.64 1.81
C VAL A 187 -17.81 22.43 2.55
N THR A 188 -17.38 21.41 1.81
CA THR A 188 -16.77 20.20 2.38
C THR A 188 -15.48 20.53 3.12
N TYR A 189 -14.57 21.33 2.52
CA TYR A 189 -13.33 21.75 3.18
C TYR A 189 -13.58 22.63 4.41
N ALA A 190 -14.56 23.54 4.36
CA ALA A 190 -14.98 24.28 5.55
C ALA A 190 -15.47 23.32 6.66
N GLY A 191 -16.20 22.29 6.29
CA GLY A 191 -16.61 21.22 7.20
C GLY A 191 -15.44 20.47 7.83
N TYR A 192 -14.40 20.13 7.06
CA TYR A 192 -13.17 19.50 7.56
C TYR A 192 -12.38 20.43 8.50
N ALA A 193 -12.23 21.70 8.15
CA ALA A 193 -11.58 22.68 9.03
C ALA A 193 -12.34 22.82 10.35
N LEU A 194 -13.67 22.92 10.30
CA LEU A 194 -14.53 22.96 11.48
C LEU A 194 -14.43 21.67 12.30
N LEU A 195 -14.34 20.50 11.66
CA LEU A 195 -14.17 19.22 12.33
C LEU A 195 -12.85 19.18 13.10
N LEU A 196 -11.74 19.54 12.46
CA LEU A 196 -10.44 19.58 13.10
C LEU A 196 -10.42 20.53 14.30
N ALA A 197 -10.89 21.77 14.11
CA ALA A 197 -10.98 22.77 15.17
C ALA A 197 -11.88 22.30 16.33
N SER A 198 -13.02 21.69 16.02
CA SER A 198 -13.96 21.20 17.04
C SER A 198 -13.44 19.99 17.80
N ILE A 199 -12.68 19.09 17.16
CA ILE A 199 -11.99 17.98 17.84
C ILE A 199 -10.93 18.53 18.80
N CYS A 200 -10.10 19.47 18.35
CA CYS A 200 -9.12 20.12 19.23
C CYS A 200 -9.80 20.79 20.42
N TRP A 201 -10.86 21.56 20.16
CA TRP A 201 -11.65 22.19 21.22
C TRP A 201 -12.26 21.16 22.19
N PHE A 202 -12.83 20.07 21.67
CA PHE A 202 -13.40 18.99 22.48
C PHE A 202 -12.33 18.32 23.35
N MET A 203 -11.12 18.11 22.83
CA MET A 203 -9.99 17.54 23.57
C MET A 203 -9.46 18.50 24.64
N MET A 204 -9.37 19.80 24.33
CA MET A 204 -8.87 20.83 25.25
C MET A 204 -9.87 21.22 26.33
N SER A 205 -11.17 21.00 26.10
CA SER A 205 -12.23 21.37 27.04
C SER A 205 -12.10 20.66 28.38
N GLY A 206 -11.89 21.43 29.46
CA GLY A 206 -11.70 20.91 30.82
C GLY A 206 -12.88 20.11 31.37
N LYS A 207 -14.09 20.35 30.84
CA LYS A 207 -15.33 19.64 31.18
C LYS A 207 -15.60 18.42 30.30
N SER A 208 -14.67 18.07 29.39
CA SER A 208 -14.82 16.91 28.52
C SER A 208 -14.60 15.60 29.30
N ARG A 209 -15.44 14.60 29.04
CA ARG A 209 -15.23 13.23 29.56
C ARG A 209 -13.86 12.67 29.18
N PHE A 210 -13.30 13.14 28.06
CA PHE A 210 -11.97 12.75 27.57
C PHE A 210 -10.87 13.12 28.58
N ARG A 211 -10.83 14.37 29.07
CA ARG A 211 -9.83 14.82 30.05
C ARG A 211 -9.98 14.13 31.41
N SER A 212 -11.21 13.84 31.84
CA SER A 212 -11.43 13.08 33.08
C SER A 212 -10.96 11.63 32.96
N LEU A 213 -10.93 11.08 31.76
CA LEU A 213 -10.47 9.73 31.46
C LEU A 213 -8.95 9.67 31.27
N LEU A 214 -8.34 10.65 30.62
CA LEU A 214 -6.88 10.81 30.55
C LEU A 214 -6.27 10.89 31.95
N ARG A 215 -6.86 11.66 32.86
CA ARG A 215 -6.40 11.76 34.26
C ARG A 215 -6.52 10.44 35.02
N LYS A 216 -7.44 9.54 34.64
CA LYS A 216 -7.59 8.19 35.21
C LYS A 216 -6.67 7.15 34.53
N LEU A 217 -6.22 7.38 33.31
CA LEU A 217 -5.25 6.55 32.58
C LEU A 217 -3.82 6.80 33.04
N SER A 218 -3.46 8.04 33.39
CA SER A 218 -2.13 8.41 33.91
C SER A 218 -1.79 7.76 35.26
N ALA A 219 -2.77 7.12 35.92
CA ALA A 219 -2.61 6.50 37.24
C ALA A 219 -2.39 4.97 37.20
N LYS A 220 -2.24 4.34 36.02
CA LYS A 220 -1.93 2.90 35.91
C LYS A 220 -0.90 2.64 34.78
N PRO A 221 0.16 1.88 35.09
CA PRO A 221 1.32 1.78 34.18
C PRO A 221 1.05 0.98 32.91
N LEU A 222 1.80 1.36 31.87
CA LEU A 222 1.94 0.80 30.53
C LEU A 222 2.41 -0.67 30.48
N ALA A 223 2.45 -1.37 31.60
CA ALA A 223 3.02 -2.72 31.73
C ALA A 223 2.28 -3.84 30.96
N VAL A 224 1.01 -3.63 30.58
CA VAL A 224 0.23 -4.67 29.89
C VAL A 224 0.55 -4.74 28.39
N VAL A 225 0.98 -3.63 27.77
CA VAL A 225 1.32 -3.60 26.32
C VAL A 225 2.69 -4.24 26.08
N GLY A 226 3.63 -4.11 27.03
CA GLY A 226 4.96 -4.73 26.94
C GLY A 226 4.92 -6.27 27.07
N ALA A 227 3.98 -6.81 27.85
CA ALA A 227 3.87 -8.26 28.07
C ALA A 227 3.29 -9.02 26.86
N LEU A 228 2.48 -8.37 26.02
CA LEU A 228 1.94 -9.00 24.79
C LEU A 228 2.96 -9.06 23.64
N MET A 229 3.99 -8.21 23.66
CA MET A 229 5.06 -8.22 22.66
C MET A 229 6.13 -9.29 22.91
N LEU A 230 6.23 -9.82 24.13
CA LEU A 230 7.24 -10.78 24.55
C LEU A 230 6.84 -12.26 24.40
N ALA A 231 5.62 -12.56 23.93
CA ALA A 231 5.12 -13.93 23.87
C ALA A 231 5.28 -14.62 22.50
N MET A 232 6.04 -14.03 21.55
CA MET A 232 6.40 -14.72 20.31
C MET A 232 7.82 -15.28 20.44
N SER A 233 7.94 -16.40 21.16
CA SER A 233 9.14 -17.24 21.09
C SER A 233 9.27 -17.77 19.67
N ALA A 234 10.29 -17.35 18.94
CA ALA A 234 10.67 -17.94 17.68
C ALA A 234 11.06 -19.39 17.94
N GLN A 235 10.32 -20.35 17.36
CA GLN A 235 10.75 -21.72 17.25
C GLN A 235 11.94 -21.74 16.30
N ALA A 236 13.05 -22.34 16.69
CA ALA A 236 14.21 -22.46 15.81
C ALA A 236 13.84 -23.32 14.62
N SER A 237 14.06 -22.84 13.40
CA SER A 237 13.90 -23.60 12.17
C SER A 237 15.14 -24.48 11.93
N ASP A 238 14.93 -25.70 11.44
CA ASP A 238 16.02 -26.58 11.01
C ASP A 238 16.49 -26.29 9.58
N LEU A 239 15.89 -25.33 8.89
CA LEU A 239 16.27 -24.98 7.52
C LEU A 239 17.57 -24.17 7.49
N PRO A 240 18.51 -24.51 6.56
CA PRO A 240 19.76 -23.79 6.45
C PRO A 240 19.53 -22.36 5.93
N ALA A 241 20.02 -21.40 6.71
CA ALA A 241 19.95 -19.97 6.39
C ALA A 241 21.11 -19.23 7.07
N LEU A 242 21.34 -17.97 6.71
CA LEU A 242 22.30 -17.14 7.44
C LEU A 242 21.86 -16.95 8.90
N PRO A 243 22.81 -16.86 9.85
CA PRO A 243 22.50 -16.38 11.18
C PRO A 243 21.82 -15.00 11.12
N GLN A 244 20.98 -14.68 12.07
CA GLN A 244 20.14 -13.49 12.04
C GLN A 244 20.94 -12.20 11.81
N GLN A 245 22.10 -12.05 12.48
CA GLN A 245 22.94 -10.88 12.33
C GLN A 245 23.41 -10.67 10.89
N GLN A 246 23.97 -11.72 10.24
CA GLN A 246 24.46 -11.64 8.86
C GLN A 246 23.33 -11.44 7.85
N ALA A 247 22.15 -12.02 8.11
CA ALA A 247 20.97 -11.79 7.31
C ALA A 247 20.50 -10.32 7.38
N GLU A 248 20.50 -9.71 8.58
CA GLU A 248 20.18 -8.28 8.77
C GLU A 248 21.23 -7.36 8.09
N GLU A 249 22.52 -7.72 8.14
CA GLU A 249 23.59 -6.99 7.46
C GLU A 249 23.44 -7.07 5.94
N MET A 250 23.12 -8.25 5.39
CA MET A 250 22.75 -8.42 3.98
C MET A 250 21.54 -7.55 3.63
N GLY A 251 20.51 -7.53 4.46
CA GLY A 251 19.30 -6.71 4.30
C GLY A 251 19.56 -5.20 4.27
N ASN A 252 20.75 -4.75 4.74
CA ASN A 252 21.17 -3.34 4.72
C ASN A 252 21.80 -2.92 3.38
N LEU A 253 22.04 -3.83 2.44
CA LEU A 253 22.52 -3.47 1.11
C LEU A 253 21.45 -2.74 0.32
N TYR A 254 21.87 -1.91 -0.64
CA TYR A 254 20.97 -1.32 -1.62
C TYR A 254 20.77 -2.29 -2.79
N VAL A 255 19.56 -2.35 -3.32
CA VAL A 255 19.21 -3.17 -4.48
C VAL A 255 18.27 -2.39 -5.41
N LEU A 256 18.43 -2.53 -6.71
CA LEU A 256 17.42 -2.11 -7.68
C LEU A 256 16.33 -3.18 -7.71
N TYR A 257 15.16 -2.84 -7.19
CA TYR A 257 14.01 -3.72 -7.12
C TYR A 257 12.70 -2.93 -7.27
N GLY A 258 11.77 -3.44 -8.09
CA GLY A 258 10.53 -2.73 -8.39
C GLY A 258 10.80 -1.33 -8.94
N ASP A 259 11.78 -1.23 -9.86
CA ASP A 259 12.18 -0.03 -10.57
C ASP A 259 12.72 1.14 -9.71
N ARG A 260 13.09 0.85 -8.45
CA ARG A 260 13.70 1.82 -7.53
C ARG A 260 14.81 1.21 -6.70
N ILE A 261 15.70 2.04 -6.19
CA ILE A 261 16.73 1.61 -5.24
C ILE A 261 16.13 1.61 -3.83
N CYS A 262 16.17 0.45 -3.20
CA CYS A 262 15.61 0.22 -1.88
C CYS A 262 16.53 -0.66 -1.02
N PRO A 263 16.25 -0.84 0.30
CA PRO A 263 16.93 -1.84 1.11
C PRO A 263 16.69 -3.26 0.57
N LEU A 264 17.70 -4.11 0.58
CA LEU A 264 17.56 -5.53 0.20
C LEU A 264 16.53 -6.25 1.09
N GLN A 265 16.31 -5.75 2.33
CA GLN A 265 15.22 -6.18 3.20
C GLN A 265 13.84 -6.06 2.54
N THR A 266 13.59 -4.99 1.76
CA THR A 266 12.33 -4.80 1.02
C THR A 266 12.13 -5.92 0.01
N MET A 267 13.16 -6.19 -0.80
CA MET A 267 13.14 -7.29 -1.76
C MET A 267 12.93 -8.64 -1.07
N ALA A 268 13.66 -8.91 0.04
CA ALA A 268 13.53 -10.15 0.80
C ALA A 268 12.11 -10.35 1.32
N LYS A 269 11.49 -9.29 1.85
CA LYS A 269 10.13 -9.32 2.35
C LYS A 269 9.11 -9.60 1.26
N GLU A 270 9.18 -8.86 0.14
CA GLU A 270 8.25 -9.03 -0.97
C GLU A 270 8.42 -10.41 -1.64
N PHE A 271 9.66 -10.89 -1.79
CA PHE A 271 9.97 -12.24 -2.23
C PHE A 271 9.29 -13.29 -1.36
N THR A 272 9.47 -13.22 -0.05
CA THR A 272 8.90 -14.19 0.90
C THR A 272 7.37 -14.10 0.90
N GLU A 273 6.79 -12.90 0.95
CA GLU A 273 5.33 -12.70 0.89
C GLU A 273 4.71 -13.20 -0.42
N LYS A 274 5.39 -12.99 -1.55
CA LYS A 274 4.92 -13.47 -2.86
C LYS A 274 4.88 -15.00 -2.91
N LEU A 275 5.89 -15.66 -2.36
CA LEU A 275 5.97 -17.11 -2.36
C LEU A 275 5.00 -17.76 -1.38
N CYS A 276 5.11 -17.47 -0.08
CA CYS A 276 4.33 -18.17 0.95
C CYS A 276 3.11 -17.41 1.47
N GLY A 277 2.98 -16.11 1.15
CA GLY A 277 1.88 -15.25 1.58
C GLY A 277 2.09 -14.57 2.93
N ASN A 278 3.27 -14.74 3.56
CA ASN A 278 3.67 -14.11 4.82
C ASN A 278 5.08 -13.54 4.68
N ALA A 279 5.42 -12.55 5.51
CA ALA A 279 6.75 -11.95 5.54
C ALA A 279 7.82 -12.80 6.25
N THR A 280 7.41 -13.89 6.89
CA THR A 280 8.27 -14.86 7.57
C THR A 280 7.86 -16.27 7.17
N PHE A 281 8.78 -17.21 7.24
CA PHE A 281 8.53 -18.61 6.96
C PHE A 281 9.26 -19.50 7.97
N ASP A 282 8.56 -20.44 8.59
CA ASP A 282 9.09 -21.40 9.56
C ASP A 282 9.95 -20.76 10.67
N GLY A 283 9.52 -19.61 11.20
CA GLY A 283 10.27 -18.87 12.21
C GLY A 283 11.44 -18.03 11.70
N LEU A 284 11.81 -18.15 10.41
CA LEU A 284 12.88 -17.39 9.77
C LEU A 284 12.39 -16.01 9.32
N SER A 285 13.25 -14.99 9.43
CA SER A 285 13.00 -13.67 8.86
C SER A 285 13.04 -13.70 7.33
N ALA A 286 12.48 -12.69 6.68
CA ALA A 286 12.51 -12.59 5.23
C ALA A 286 13.93 -12.60 4.66
N GLU A 287 14.88 -11.93 5.34
CA GLU A 287 16.28 -11.90 4.96
C GLU A 287 16.93 -13.28 5.09
N GLN A 288 16.57 -14.03 6.12
CA GLN A 288 17.01 -15.42 6.30
C GLN A 288 16.44 -16.33 5.20
N VAL A 289 15.15 -16.19 4.86
CA VAL A 289 14.53 -16.92 3.75
C VAL A 289 15.23 -16.63 2.43
N LEU A 290 15.47 -15.34 2.11
CA LEU A 290 16.20 -14.95 0.89
C LEU A 290 17.59 -15.54 0.87
N SER A 291 18.31 -15.49 2.00
CA SER A 291 19.66 -16.06 2.12
C SER A 291 19.67 -17.59 1.94
N GLY A 292 18.65 -18.27 2.42
CA GLY A 292 18.47 -19.70 2.23
C GLY A 292 18.37 -20.07 0.74
N TRP A 293 17.54 -19.37 -0.01
CA TRP A 293 17.46 -19.55 -1.46
C TRP A 293 18.73 -19.18 -2.22
N LEU A 294 19.48 -18.20 -1.73
CA LEU A 294 20.71 -17.73 -2.37
C LEU A 294 21.90 -18.69 -2.15
N TYR A 295 22.07 -19.17 -0.91
CA TYR A 295 23.27 -19.93 -0.52
C TYR A 295 23.03 -21.44 -0.34
N TYR A 296 21.76 -21.88 -0.18
CA TYR A 296 21.37 -23.28 0.01
C TYR A 296 20.24 -23.70 -0.94
N PRO A 297 20.33 -23.38 -2.26
CA PRO A 297 19.21 -23.59 -3.19
C PRO A 297 18.79 -25.05 -3.31
N THR A 298 19.72 -25.99 -3.17
CA THR A 298 19.43 -27.44 -3.24
C THR A 298 18.50 -27.90 -2.10
N ASP A 299 18.72 -27.40 -0.89
CA ASP A 299 17.88 -27.77 0.25
C ASP A 299 16.54 -27.05 0.19
N TRP A 300 16.55 -25.76 -0.12
CA TRP A 300 15.33 -24.97 -0.26
C TRP A 300 14.45 -25.43 -1.43
N SER A 301 15.01 -26.03 -2.48
CA SER A 301 14.23 -26.58 -3.60
C SER A 301 13.28 -27.71 -3.18
N LYS A 302 13.52 -28.35 -2.03
CA LYS A 302 12.69 -29.42 -1.46
C LYS A 302 11.59 -28.89 -0.55
N VAL A 303 11.68 -27.63 -0.12
CA VAL A 303 10.79 -27.04 0.89
C VAL A 303 9.46 -26.63 0.27
N PRO A 304 8.31 -27.12 0.78
CA PRO A 304 7.00 -26.77 0.26
C PRO A 304 6.56 -25.39 0.80
N MET A 305 7.12 -24.31 0.23
CA MET A 305 6.79 -22.95 0.64
C MET A 305 6.04 -22.13 -0.43
N ILE A 306 5.97 -22.61 -1.67
CA ILE A 306 5.33 -21.90 -2.78
C ILE A 306 3.82 -22.08 -2.71
N LYS A 307 3.09 -21.06 -2.30
CA LYS A 307 1.63 -21.12 -2.15
C LYS A 307 0.92 -21.13 -3.50
N ILE A 308 0.20 -22.20 -3.79
CA ILE A 308 -0.60 -22.40 -5.01
C ILE A 308 -2.08 -22.29 -4.64
N LYS A 309 -2.74 -21.21 -5.09
CA LYS A 309 -4.16 -20.97 -4.80
C LYS A 309 -5.08 -21.78 -5.71
N SER A 310 -4.73 -21.89 -7.00
CA SER A 310 -5.50 -22.59 -8.02
C SER A 310 -5.56 -24.10 -7.74
N ALA A 311 -6.77 -24.65 -7.63
CA ALA A 311 -6.97 -26.10 -7.46
C ALA A 311 -6.53 -26.88 -8.69
N GLU A 312 -6.63 -26.30 -9.88
CA GLU A 312 -6.24 -26.93 -11.13
C GLU A 312 -4.73 -27.00 -11.30
N VAL A 313 -4.03 -25.91 -10.94
CA VAL A 313 -2.57 -25.91 -10.91
C VAL A 313 -2.03 -26.90 -9.87
N ARG A 314 -2.70 -27.04 -8.70
CA ARG A 314 -2.31 -28.07 -7.71
C ARG A 314 -2.42 -29.47 -8.28
N ARG A 315 -3.49 -29.80 -8.99
CA ARG A 315 -3.63 -31.09 -9.68
C ARG A 315 -2.56 -31.31 -10.74
N LEU A 316 -2.24 -30.27 -11.52
CA LEU A 316 -1.19 -30.31 -12.54
C LEU A 316 0.19 -30.59 -11.93
N LEU A 317 0.49 -29.97 -10.78
CA LEU A 317 1.73 -30.18 -10.05
C LEU A 317 1.77 -31.53 -9.30
N GLY A 318 0.61 -32.13 -9.04
CA GLY A 318 0.49 -33.38 -8.27
C GLY A 318 0.62 -33.18 -6.77
N ILE A 319 0.17 -32.03 -6.24
CA ILE A 319 0.24 -31.70 -4.82
C ILE A 319 -1.15 -31.74 -4.16
N ASP A 320 -1.23 -32.37 -2.98
CA ASP A 320 -2.47 -32.45 -2.19
C ASP A 320 -2.71 -31.17 -1.36
N GLY A 321 -1.62 -30.51 -0.94
CA GLY A 321 -1.65 -29.31 -0.12
C GLY A 321 -1.77 -28.00 -0.90
N LYS A 322 -1.71 -26.87 -0.17
CA LYS A 322 -1.70 -25.52 -0.74
C LYS A 322 -0.29 -25.01 -1.09
N TYR A 323 0.74 -25.76 -0.72
CA TYR A 323 2.13 -25.35 -0.88
C TYR A 323 2.88 -26.37 -1.72
N ALA A 324 3.60 -25.89 -2.71
CA ALA A 324 4.50 -26.66 -3.56
C ALA A 324 5.97 -26.38 -3.19
N SER A 325 6.83 -27.35 -3.42
CA SER A 325 8.27 -27.16 -3.53
C SER A 325 8.66 -26.85 -4.98
N VAL A 326 9.88 -26.39 -5.22
CA VAL A 326 10.39 -26.21 -6.60
C VAL A 326 10.41 -27.52 -7.36
N ARG A 327 10.69 -28.65 -6.67
CA ARG A 327 10.71 -29.97 -7.29
C ARG A 327 9.38 -30.39 -7.88
N ASP A 328 8.27 -29.99 -7.27
CA ASP A 328 6.93 -30.33 -7.74
C ASP A 328 6.60 -29.75 -9.11
N PHE A 329 7.33 -28.70 -9.53
CA PHE A 329 7.20 -28.09 -10.86
C PHE A 329 7.83 -28.93 -11.99
N PHE A 330 8.55 -30.00 -11.64
CA PHE A 330 9.17 -30.89 -12.59
C PHE A 330 8.56 -32.28 -12.54
N SER A 331 8.55 -32.96 -13.69
CA SER A 331 8.19 -34.37 -13.79
C SER A 331 9.37 -35.27 -13.38
N ASP A 332 9.12 -36.57 -13.24
CA ASP A 332 10.16 -37.56 -12.93
C ASP A 332 11.27 -37.60 -14.00
N VAL A 333 10.95 -37.17 -15.23
CA VAL A 333 11.92 -37.04 -16.33
C VAL A 333 12.48 -35.62 -16.46
N ASN A 334 12.32 -34.80 -15.41
CA ASN A 334 12.85 -33.43 -15.29
C ASN A 334 12.28 -32.44 -16.32
N GLU A 335 11.06 -32.68 -16.86
CA GLU A 335 10.35 -31.72 -17.69
C GLU A 335 9.58 -30.72 -16.83
N TYR A 336 9.60 -29.42 -17.21
CA TYR A 336 8.84 -28.38 -16.55
C TYR A 336 7.33 -28.54 -16.83
N LYS A 337 6.56 -28.90 -15.80
CA LYS A 337 5.13 -29.25 -15.93
C LYS A 337 4.25 -28.12 -16.45
N LEU A 338 4.63 -26.84 -16.23
CA LEU A 338 3.83 -25.70 -16.67
C LEU A 338 4.10 -25.27 -18.12
N GLU A 339 5.12 -25.81 -18.80
CA GLU A 339 5.50 -25.36 -20.16
C GLU A 339 4.37 -25.56 -21.17
N LYS A 340 3.82 -26.76 -21.27
CA LYS A 340 2.73 -27.08 -22.22
C LYS A 340 1.46 -26.30 -21.92
N PRO A 341 0.98 -26.23 -20.63
CA PRO A 341 -0.18 -25.41 -20.26
C PRO A 341 0.02 -23.92 -20.55
N LEU A 342 1.21 -23.37 -20.35
CA LEU A 342 1.50 -21.96 -20.65
C LEU A 342 1.44 -21.64 -22.15
N ARG A 343 1.87 -22.55 -23.02
CA ARG A 343 1.72 -22.38 -24.49
C ARG A 343 0.26 -22.40 -24.95
N GLY A 344 -0.63 -23.03 -24.20
CA GLY A 344 -2.08 -23.11 -24.47
C GLY A 344 -2.93 -22.43 -23.40
N ILE A 345 -2.46 -21.34 -22.84
CA ILE A 345 -3.01 -20.71 -21.64
C ILE A 345 -4.49 -20.34 -21.74
N ASP A 346 -4.97 -19.94 -22.92
CA ASP A 346 -6.37 -19.55 -23.14
C ASP A 346 -7.35 -20.74 -23.05
N ARG A 347 -6.84 -21.97 -23.11
CA ARG A 347 -7.60 -23.22 -22.95
C ARG A 347 -7.52 -23.80 -21.54
N PHE A 348 -6.72 -23.19 -20.68
CA PHE A 348 -6.58 -23.62 -19.29
C PHE A 348 -7.74 -23.04 -18.47
N ALA A 349 -8.33 -23.84 -17.58
CA ALA A 349 -9.53 -23.43 -16.85
C ALA A 349 -9.27 -22.27 -15.84
N ASP A 350 -8.03 -22.11 -15.37
CA ASP A 350 -7.61 -21.00 -14.53
C ASP A 350 -6.30 -20.37 -15.05
N PRO A 351 -6.37 -19.55 -16.13
CA PRO A 351 -5.19 -18.92 -16.73
C PRO A 351 -4.42 -18.01 -15.75
N GLN A 352 -5.14 -17.32 -14.87
CA GLN A 352 -4.53 -16.43 -13.88
C GLN A 352 -3.76 -17.20 -12.82
N GLY A 353 -4.32 -18.31 -12.32
CA GLY A 353 -3.63 -19.17 -11.36
C GLY A 353 -2.37 -19.83 -11.95
N LEU A 354 -2.43 -20.19 -13.24
CA LEU A 354 -1.28 -20.72 -13.97
C LEU A 354 -0.15 -19.68 -14.11
N ARG A 355 -0.49 -18.44 -14.48
CA ARG A 355 0.49 -17.33 -14.56
C ARG A 355 1.09 -17.02 -13.18
N GLU A 356 0.27 -16.98 -12.12
CA GLU A 356 0.75 -16.73 -10.75
C GLU A 356 1.75 -17.81 -10.31
N ALA A 357 1.51 -19.08 -10.64
CA ALA A 357 2.42 -20.17 -10.31
C ALA A 357 3.73 -20.08 -11.09
N ALA A 358 3.67 -19.81 -12.39
CA ALA A 358 4.84 -19.63 -13.24
C ALA A 358 5.70 -18.43 -12.80
N GLU A 359 5.07 -17.32 -12.45
CA GLU A 359 5.76 -16.13 -11.92
C GLU A 359 6.52 -16.44 -10.63
N LYS A 360 5.91 -17.18 -9.70
CA LYS A 360 6.58 -17.59 -8.45
C LYS A 360 7.79 -18.47 -8.69
N PHE A 361 7.69 -19.38 -9.64
CA PHE A 361 8.84 -20.19 -10.05
C PHE A 361 9.93 -19.33 -10.69
N ASP A 362 9.58 -18.41 -11.60
CA ASP A 362 10.54 -17.53 -12.28
C ASP A 362 11.31 -16.63 -11.30
N ILE A 363 10.64 -16.08 -10.28
CA ILE A 363 11.27 -15.28 -9.23
C ILE A 363 12.37 -16.06 -8.51
N ILE A 364 12.13 -17.33 -8.17
CA ILE A 364 13.13 -18.21 -7.55
C ILE A 364 14.28 -18.48 -8.53
N ASN A 365 13.95 -18.84 -9.77
CA ASN A 365 14.94 -19.13 -10.80
C ASN A 365 15.87 -17.95 -11.07
N ARG A 366 15.33 -16.74 -11.17
CA ARG A 366 16.13 -15.51 -11.32
C ARG A 366 17.02 -15.22 -10.12
N LEU A 367 16.56 -15.54 -8.90
CA LEU A 367 17.37 -15.37 -7.71
C LEU A 367 18.54 -16.35 -7.68
N THR A 368 18.27 -17.64 -7.90
CA THR A 368 19.29 -18.70 -7.86
C THR A 368 20.29 -18.63 -9.01
N THR A 369 19.91 -18.06 -10.15
CA THR A 369 20.82 -17.77 -11.27
C THR A 369 21.57 -16.45 -11.14
N GLY A 370 21.41 -15.73 -10.03
CA GLY A 370 22.10 -14.47 -9.73
C GLY A 370 21.61 -13.25 -10.53
N LYS A 371 20.47 -13.36 -11.25
CA LYS A 371 19.94 -12.28 -12.11
C LYS A 371 19.07 -11.27 -11.35
N SER A 372 18.58 -11.61 -10.17
CA SER A 372 17.68 -10.71 -9.39
C SER A 372 18.42 -9.74 -8.48
N LEU A 373 19.64 -10.04 -8.06
CA LEU A 373 20.38 -9.23 -7.09
C LEU A 373 21.16 -8.10 -7.79
N LYS A 374 20.46 -7.09 -8.26
CA LYS A 374 21.04 -5.89 -8.87
C LYS A 374 21.57 -4.96 -7.78
N ILE A 375 22.73 -5.30 -7.23
CA ILE A 375 23.35 -4.60 -6.09
C ILE A 375 24.63 -3.84 -6.47
N PHE A 376 25.06 -3.87 -7.72
CA PHE A 376 26.32 -3.26 -8.19
C PHE A 376 26.04 -2.06 -9.09
N PRO A 377 26.18 -0.81 -8.57
CA PRO A 377 26.09 0.39 -9.39
C PRO A 377 27.35 0.56 -10.25
N LEU A 378 27.19 0.62 -11.56
CA LEU A 378 28.25 0.87 -12.55
C LEU A 378 27.87 2.07 -13.43
N LYS A 379 28.87 2.78 -13.97
CA LYS A 379 28.66 3.87 -14.91
C LYS A 379 28.86 3.36 -16.34
N ASP A 380 27.98 3.80 -17.24
CA ASP A 380 28.18 3.63 -18.67
C ASP A 380 29.13 4.71 -19.25
N ALA A 381 29.34 4.67 -20.57
CA ALA A 381 30.20 5.62 -21.30
C ALA A 381 29.72 7.07 -21.18
N GLU A 382 28.43 7.28 -21.04
CA GLU A 382 27.76 8.57 -20.89
C GLU A 382 27.76 9.07 -19.43
N GLY A 383 28.29 8.24 -18.49
CA GLY A 383 28.33 8.56 -17.06
C GLY A 383 27.01 8.30 -16.32
N LYS A 384 26.00 7.71 -16.96
CA LYS A 384 24.75 7.29 -16.33
C LYS A 384 25.00 6.07 -15.45
N ILE A 385 24.41 6.06 -14.26
CA ILE A 385 24.57 4.97 -13.30
C ILE A 385 23.47 3.93 -13.52
N GLY A 386 23.86 2.72 -13.92
CA GLY A 386 23.02 1.53 -13.97
C GLY A 386 23.30 0.61 -12.78
N TRP A 387 22.34 -0.24 -12.41
CA TRP A 387 22.48 -1.24 -11.35
C TRP A 387 22.45 -2.64 -11.94
N PHE A 388 23.49 -3.41 -11.66
CA PHE A 388 23.74 -4.71 -12.25
C PHE A 388 23.79 -5.81 -11.19
N SER A 389 23.55 -7.03 -11.65
CA SER A 389 23.72 -8.26 -10.88
C SER A 389 24.93 -9.05 -11.37
N GLN A 390 25.39 -10.01 -10.60
CA GLN A 390 26.45 -10.93 -11.02
C GLN A 390 26.06 -11.72 -12.28
N GLY A 391 24.77 -12.06 -12.43
CA GLY A 391 24.23 -12.84 -13.54
C GLY A 391 23.85 -12.01 -14.78
N ASP A 392 24.07 -10.69 -14.78
CA ASP A 392 23.79 -9.86 -15.96
C ASP A 392 24.87 -10.05 -17.04
N ASP A 393 24.42 -10.21 -18.29
CA ASP A 393 25.30 -10.37 -19.47
C ASP A 393 25.71 -9.00 -20.05
N ASN A 394 24.97 -7.93 -19.75
CA ASN A 394 25.10 -6.57 -20.31
C ASN A 394 25.81 -5.59 -19.36
N ILE A 395 26.90 -6.00 -18.72
CA ILE A 395 27.74 -5.10 -17.95
C ILE A 395 28.46 -4.14 -18.92
N PRO A 396 28.52 -2.81 -18.63
CA PRO A 396 29.17 -1.84 -19.51
C PRO A 396 30.60 -2.25 -19.89
N VAL A 397 30.95 -2.12 -21.17
CA VAL A 397 32.25 -2.54 -21.72
C VAL A 397 33.39 -1.70 -21.14
N GLU A 398 33.12 -0.46 -20.76
CA GLU A 398 34.05 0.50 -20.17
C GLU A 398 34.35 0.22 -18.69
N THR A 399 33.70 -0.78 -18.09
CA THR A 399 33.93 -1.15 -16.68
C THR A 399 35.39 -1.63 -16.52
N ASP A 400 36.08 -1.03 -15.54
CA ASP A 400 37.45 -1.44 -15.21
C ASP A 400 37.51 -2.94 -14.88
N THR A 401 38.58 -3.60 -15.30
CA THR A 401 38.75 -5.05 -15.14
C THR A 401 38.66 -5.51 -13.69
N GLN A 402 39.18 -4.72 -12.73
CA GLN A 402 39.08 -5.06 -11.30
C GLN A 402 37.66 -4.92 -10.80
N GLU A 403 36.95 -3.89 -11.23
CA GLU A 403 35.55 -3.67 -10.88
C GLU A 403 34.65 -4.74 -11.50
N TRP A 404 34.89 -5.10 -12.76
CA TRP A 404 34.22 -6.22 -13.43
C TRP A 404 34.42 -7.55 -12.68
N MET A 405 35.65 -7.86 -12.30
CA MET A 405 35.94 -9.06 -11.50
C MET A 405 35.24 -9.02 -10.15
N PHE A 406 35.23 -7.85 -9.48
CA PHE A 406 34.52 -7.67 -8.23
C PHE A 406 33.02 -7.99 -8.38
N VAL A 407 32.34 -7.45 -9.39
CA VAL A 407 30.93 -7.73 -9.67
C VAL A 407 30.72 -9.23 -9.93
N LYS A 408 31.47 -9.83 -10.80
CA LYS A 408 31.31 -11.24 -11.23
C LYS A 408 31.65 -12.27 -10.15
N MET A 409 32.57 -11.96 -9.24
CA MET A 409 33.05 -12.90 -8.22
C MET A 409 32.44 -12.70 -6.82
N SER A 410 31.81 -11.57 -6.57
CA SER A 410 31.37 -11.18 -5.23
C SER A 410 30.45 -12.18 -4.56
N LEU A 411 29.40 -12.64 -5.23
CA LEU A 411 28.45 -13.59 -4.65
C LEU A 411 29.05 -14.99 -4.51
N SER A 412 29.96 -15.37 -5.41
CA SER A 412 30.69 -16.62 -5.31
C SER A 412 31.60 -16.62 -4.07
N TYR A 413 32.28 -15.50 -3.82
CA TYR A 413 33.10 -15.32 -2.63
C TYR A 413 32.25 -15.32 -1.36
N ALA A 414 31.10 -14.60 -1.38
CA ALA A 414 30.17 -14.64 -0.25
C ALA A 414 29.66 -16.07 0.02
N ASN A 415 29.36 -16.84 -1.03
CA ASN A 415 28.95 -18.24 -0.88
C ASN A 415 30.07 -19.09 -0.24
N GLU A 416 31.34 -18.92 -0.64
CA GLU A 416 32.47 -19.61 0.00
C GLU A 416 32.53 -19.30 1.51
N LEU A 417 32.39 -18.02 1.90
CA LEU A 417 32.39 -17.63 3.31
C LEU A 417 31.23 -18.26 4.08
N VAL A 418 30.05 -18.36 3.46
CA VAL A 418 28.87 -19.01 4.05
C VAL A 418 29.11 -20.52 4.23
N GLN A 419 29.59 -21.21 3.19
CA GLN A 419 29.82 -22.66 3.25
C GLN A 419 30.95 -23.05 4.23
N THR A 420 31.88 -22.13 4.48
CA THR A 420 32.97 -22.33 5.45
C THR A 420 32.67 -21.79 6.84
N GLY A 421 31.48 -21.19 7.06
CA GLY A 421 31.07 -20.63 8.36
C GLY A 421 31.85 -19.41 8.83
N ARG A 422 32.50 -18.68 7.89
CA ARG A 422 33.32 -17.49 8.20
C ARG A 422 32.46 -16.23 8.34
N TRP A 423 31.64 -16.20 9.39
CA TRP A 423 30.61 -15.18 9.59
C TRP A 423 31.15 -13.76 9.77
N THR A 424 32.29 -13.60 10.44
CA THR A 424 32.95 -12.29 10.61
C THR A 424 33.41 -11.73 9.26
N ASP A 425 34.04 -12.55 8.44
CA ASP A 425 34.52 -12.14 7.12
C ASP A 425 33.34 -11.82 6.18
N LEU A 426 32.21 -12.54 6.34
CA LEU A 426 30.97 -12.25 5.61
C LEU A 426 30.37 -10.88 6.02
N SER A 427 30.39 -10.54 7.29
CA SER A 427 29.96 -9.21 7.79
C SER A 427 30.85 -8.10 7.22
N ASP A 428 32.17 -8.31 7.21
CA ASP A 428 33.13 -7.39 6.60
C ASP A 428 32.90 -7.24 5.10
N PHE A 429 32.59 -8.34 4.40
CA PHE A 429 32.26 -8.34 2.99
C PHE A 429 31.01 -7.47 2.72
N TYR A 430 29.90 -7.66 3.42
CA TYR A 430 28.68 -6.83 3.25
C TYR A 430 28.95 -5.35 3.55
N THR A 431 29.79 -5.06 4.53
CA THR A 431 30.22 -3.68 4.85
C THR A 431 31.00 -3.08 3.66
N LYS A 432 31.90 -3.83 3.04
CA LYS A 432 32.66 -3.40 1.85
C LYS A 432 31.75 -3.18 0.64
N VAL A 433 30.81 -4.09 0.39
CA VAL A 433 29.82 -3.94 -0.69
C VAL A 433 28.98 -2.67 -0.47
N ARG A 434 28.51 -2.43 0.73
CA ARG A 434 27.73 -1.23 1.05
C ARG A 434 28.54 0.06 0.88
N LYS A 435 29.83 0.04 1.26
CA LYS A 435 30.74 1.18 1.02
C LYS A 435 30.94 1.43 -0.47
N TYR A 436 31.09 0.37 -1.26
CA TYR A 436 31.18 0.43 -2.71
C TYR A 436 29.90 1.06 -3.32
N GLN A 437 28.73 0.59 -2.89
CA GLN A 437 27.42 1.11 -3.33
C GLN A 437 27.28 2.61 -3.03
N ARG A 438 27.68 3.06 -1.83
CA ARG A 438 27.63 4.48 -1.45
C ARG A 438 28.60 5.35 -2.27
N LYS A 439 29.75 4.80 -2.64
CA LYS A 439 30.74 5.50 -3.48
C LYS A 439 30.26 5.67 -4.92
N ASN A 440 29.67 4.62 -5.49
CA ASN A 440 29.38 4.54 -6.94
C ASN A 440 27.90 4.81 -7.27
N GLY A 441 26.98 4.67 -6.33
CA GLY A 441 25.53 4.83 -6.56
C GLY A 441 25.08 6.28 -6.77
N GLY A 442 25.85 7.28 -6.34
CA GLY A 442 25.62 8.70 -6.62
C GLY A 442 24.19 9.15 -6.33
N ALA A 443 23.60 9.86 -7.30
CA ALA A 443 22.25 10.42 -7.21
C ALA A 443 21.12 9.34 -7.24
N THR A 444 21.43 8.10 -7.59
CA THR A 444 20.40 7.03 -7.60
C THR A 444 20.04 6.53 -6.20
N LEU A 445 20.88 6.81 -5.20
CA LEU A 445 20.65 6.36 -3.83
C LEU A 445 19.57 7.18 -3.12
N PRO A 446 18.65 6.54 -2.39
CA PRO A 446 17.72 7.23 -1.53
C PRO A 446 18.45 7.94 -0.38
N SER A 447 17.87 8.99 0.18
CA SER A 447 18.40 9.63 1.39
C SER A 447 18.47 8.63 2.56
N ASP A 448 19.42 8.82 3.47
CA ASP A 448 19.56 7.95 4.66
C ASP A 448 18.28 7.93 5.51
N THR A 449 17.55 9.03 5.56
CA THR A 449 16.26 9.13 6.27
C THR A 449 15.21 8.23 5.62
N ARG A 450 15.07 8.29 4.29
CA ARG A 450 14.14 7.45 3.52
C ARG A 450 14.48 5.98 3.64
N PHE A 451 15.78 5.63 3.54
CA PHE A 451 16.25 4.26 3.69
C PHE A 451 15.90 3.68 5.08
N LYS A 452 16.15 4.46 6.16
CA LYS A 452 15.82 4.05 7.54
C LYS A 452 14.32 3.95 7.77
N ALA A 453 13.54 4.90 7.24
CA ALA A 453 12.08 4.89 7.34
C ALA A 453 11.49 3.65 6.68
N GLU A 454 11.97 3.28 5.47
CA GLU A 454 11.53 2.09 4.77
C GLU A 454 11.87 0.80 5.53
N LYS A 455 13.07 0.69 6.10
CA LYS A 455 13.42 -0.44 6.98
C LYS A 455 12.50 -0.55 8.20
N THR A 456 12.22 0.57 8.84
CA THR A 456 11.30 0.62 9.99
C THR A 456 9.89 0.23 9.56
N TYR A 457 9.42 0.74 8.43
CA TYR A 457 8.14 0.35 7.84
C TYR A 457 8.06 -1.16 7.58
N ASN A 458 9.08 -1.74 6.97
CA ASN A 458 9.12 -3.19 6.69
C ASN A 458 9.01 -4.03 7.96
N THR A 459 9.65 -3.61 9.03
CA THR A 459 9.60 -4.29 10.34
C THR A 459 8.22 -4.17 10.98
N VAL A 460 7.62 -2.97 10.94
CA VAL A 460 6.33 -2.68 11.61
C VAL A 460 5.15 -3.17 10.76
N SER A 461 5.23 -3.14 9.43
CA SER A 461 4.11 -3.50 8.53
C SER A 461 3.82 -5.01 8.46
N ASN A 462 4.63 -5.87 9.08
CA ASN A 462 4.34 -7.30 9.26
C ASN A 462 3.12 -7.55 10.17
N ALA A 463 2.49 -6.51 10.67
CA ALA A 463 1.34 -6.60 11.56
C ALA A 463 -0.02 -6.68 10.85
N ARG A 464 -0.11 -7.18 9.58
CA ARG A 464 -1.41 -7.46 8.93
C ARG A 464 -2.38 -8.26 9.82
N PRO A 465 -1.94 -9.36 10.49
CA PRO A 465 -2.81 -10.07 11.42
C PRO A 465 -3.27 -9.19 12.59
N LEU A 466 -2.40 -8.34 13.12
CA LEU A 466 -2.73 -7.43 14.21
C LEU A 466 -3.76 -6.37 13.78
N ALA A 467 -3.60 -5.79 12.59
CA ALA A 467 -4.55 -4.82 12.04
C ALA A 467 -5.94 -5.47 11.83
N ILE A 468 -6.01 -6.68 11.27
CA ILE A 468 -7.25 -7.43 11.10
C ILE A 468 -7.88 -7.75 12.46
N THR A 469 -7.08 -8.22 13.42
CA THR A 469 -7.56 -8.54 14.77
C THR A 469 -8.12 -7.29 15.45
N LEU A 470 -7.40 -6.16 15.39
CA LEU A 470 -7.85 -4.89 15.96
C LEU A 470 -9.14 -4.38 15.29
N MET A 471 -9.27 -4.55 13.97
CA MET A 471 -10.46 -4.22 13.23
C MET A 471 -11.65 -5.10 13.64
N CYS A 472 -11.47 -6.43 13.71
CA CYS A 472 -12.51 -7.36 14.14
C CYS A 472 -12.95 -7.10 15.58
N VAL A 473 -12.01 -6.90 16.50
CA VAL A 473 -12.30 -6.55 17.90
C VAL A 473 -13.03 -5.22 17.99
N GLY A 474 -12.61 -4.22 17.20
CA GLY A 474 -13.27 -2.91 17.11
C GLY A 474 -14.71 -3.02 16.61
N LEU A 475 -14.98 -3.82 15.58
CA LEU A 475 -16.32 -4.08 15.05
C LEU A 475 -17.21 -4.80 16.06
N VAL A 476 -16.72 -5.91 16.65
CA VAL A 476 -17.46 -6.66 17.70
C VAL A 476 -17.81 -5.74 18.86
N ALA A 477 -16.90 -4.92 19.27
CA ALA A 477 -17.06 -3.96 20.34
C ALA A 477 -18.08 -2.88 20.01
N PHE A 478 -18.04 -2.33 18.79
CA PHE A 478 -19.00 -1.35 18.30
C PHE A 478 -20.41 -1.94 18.25
N PHE A 479 -20.59 -3.13 17.68
CA PHE A 479 -21.89 -3.79 17.63
C PHE A 479 -22.43 -4.14 19.03
N SER A 480 -21.56 -4.63 19.93
CA SER A 480 -21.93 -4.90 21.33
C SER A 480 -22.36 -3.63 22.05
N PHE A 481 -21.68 -2.50 21.83
CA PHE A 481 -22.06 -1.19 22.38
C PHE A 481 -23.42 -0.73 21.82
N CYS A 482 -23.66 -0.88 20.53
CA CYS A 482 -24.93 -0.52 19.89
C CYS A 482 -26.08 -1.36 20.44
N LEU A 483 -25.91 -2.68 20.58
CA LEU A 483 -26.91 -3.59 21.14
C LEU A 483 -27.25 -3.29 22.62
N LEU A 484 -26.22 -3.09 23.44
CA LEU A 484 -26.40 -2.74 24.87
C LEU A 484 -27.07 -1.38 25.03
N SER A 485 -26.69 -0.39 24.20
CA SER A 485 -27.32 0.93 24.19
C SER A 485 -28.79 0.89 23.74
N ALA A 486 -29.12 0.01 22.78
CA ALA A 486 -30.50 -0.20 22.31
C ALA A 486 -31.40 -0.86 23.38
N ARG A 487 -30.82 -1.76 24.19
CA ARG A 487 -31.53 -2.44 25.30
C ARG A 487 -31.62 -1.62 26.58
N GLY A 488 -31.08 -0.39 26.65
CA GLY A 488 -31.09 0.45 27.83
C GLY A 488 -30.11 0.04 28.94
N GLY A 489 -29.27 -0.98 28.68
CA GLY A 489 -28.25 -1.42 29.61
C GLY A 489 -27.07 -0.45 29.70
N ARG A 490 -26.47 -0.30 30.87
CA ARG A 490 -25.21 0.44 31.05
C ARG A 490 -24.03 -0.54 30.83
N PRO A 491 -23.17 -0.33 29.82
CA PRO A 491 -22.00 -1.21 29.64
C PRO A 491 -21.09 -1.15 30.87
N ARG A 492 -20.54 -2.29 31.28
CA ARG A 492 -19.60 -2.36 32.41
C ARG A 492 -18.39 -1.46 32.14
N ARG A 493 -17.97 -0.68 33.13
CA ARG A 493 -16.90 0.34 32.99
C ARG A 493 -15.60 -0.20 32.42
N TRP A 494 -15.22 -1.43 32.75
CA TRP A 494 -14.01 -2.08 32.24
C TRP A 494 -14.10 -2.39 30.73
N ALA A 495 -15.24 -2.84 30.21
CA ALA A 495 -15.43 -3.12 28.79
C ALA A 495 -15.26 -1.85 27.92
N VAL A 496 -15.80 -0.72 28.39
CA VAL A 496 -15.63 0.57 27.70
C VAL A 496 -14.18 1.04 27.73
N LEU A 497 -13.45 0.76 28.81
CA LEU A 497 -12.02 1.13 28.94
C LEU A 497 -11.13 0.29 28.02
N THR A 498 -11.35 -1.01 27.95
CA THR A 498 -10.59 -1.91 27.06
C THR A 498 -10.78 -1.52 25.59
N LEU A 499 -12.02 -1.24 25.17
CA LEU A 499 -12.32 -0.81 23.81
C LEU A 499 -11.62 0.50 23.42
N ARG A 500 -11.53 1.44 24.35
CA ARG A 500 -10.85 2.72 24.11
C ARG A 500 -9.34 2.55 24.02
N ALA A 501 -8.75 1.71 24.87
CA ALA A 501 -7.32 1.41 24.80
C ALA A 501 -6.93 0.76 23.45
N ILE A 502 -7.76 -0.17 22.95
CA ILE A 502 -7.58 -0.80 21.64
C ILE A 502 -7.72 0.23 20.52
N ALA A 503 -8.74 1.11 20.57
CA ALA A 503 -8.93 2.15 19.56
C ALA A 503 -7.77 3.15 19.50
N VAL A 504 -7.23 3.56 20.66
CA VAL A 504 -6.06 4.45 20.72
C VAL A 504 -4.80 3.75 20.20
N ALA A 505 -4.58 2.50 20.57
CA ALA A 505 -3.44 1.72 20.07
C ALA A 505 -3.50 1.53 18.54
N ALA A 506 -4.69 1.22 18.00
CA ALA A 506 -4.90 1.10 16.56
C ALA A 506 -4.66 2.44 15.85
N TRP A 507 -5.14 3.54 16.41
CA TRP A 507 -4.94 4.88 15.82
C TRP A 507 -3.45 5.29 15.82
N LEU A 508 -2.73 5.07 16.93
CA LEU A 508 -1.30 5.32 17.01
C LEU A 508 -0.51 4.47 16.00
N TYR A 509 -0.84 3.20 15.88
CA TYR A 509 -0.23 2.30 14.90
C TYR A 509 -0.44 2.79 13.47
N ILE A 510 -1.68 3.10 13.07
CA ILE A 510 -1.98 3.63 11.74
C ILE A 510 -1.25 4.95 11.48
N SER A 511 -1.19 5.84 12.47
CA SER A 511 -0.47 7.12 12.35
C SER A 511 1.02 6.93 12.10
N VAL A 512 1.67 5.98 12.80
CA VAL A 512 3.08 5.63 12.58
C VAL A 512 3.29 5.08 11.18
N ILE A 513 2.42 4.16 10.71
CA ILE A 513 2.49 3.61 9.34
C ILE A 513 2.38 4.71 8.30
N ILE A 514 1.43 5.64 8.44
CA ILE A 514 1.26 6.77 7.51
C ILE A 514 2.51 7.66 7.48
N VAL A 515 3.07 7.99 8.64
CA VAL A 515 4.30 8.81 8.71
C VAL A 515 5.50 8.11 8.08
N LEU A 516 5.58 6.79 8.14
CA LEU A 516 6.67 6.01 7.52
C LEU A 516 6.50 5.82 6.01
N LEU A 517 5.29 5.97 5.48
CA LEU A 517 4.98 5.90 4.05
C LEU A 517 5.26 7.22 3.31
N TRP A 518 5.28 8.35 4.03
CA TRP A 518 5.63 9.69 3.52
C TRP A 518 7.13 9.96 3.67
#